data_6e7d2a44370d82f65495e036b805f086
#
_entry.id   6e7d2a44370d82f65495e036b805f086
#
_cell.length_a   1.000
_cell.length_b   1.000
_cell.length_c   1.000
_cell.angle_alpha   90.00
_cell.angle_beta   90.00
_cell.angle_gamma   90.00
#
_symmetry.space_group_name_H-M   'P 1'
#
loop_
_entity.id
_entity.type
_entity.pdbx_description
1 polymer ?
#
loop_
_entity_poly.entity_id
_entity_poly.type
_entity_poly.pdbx_seq_one_letter_code
_entity_poly.pdbx_strand_id
1 'polypeptide(L)'
;MGFPILSLITFLPILGMIIILFLPKEQSKTVKWLSLAITFAQVILACVLLANYNYNAAGVFDEKSFQFIEKFRWINITGISWLGTVKIDYFLGIDGISTPMVLLTAIISFIATLSSWSIEKSVKGFFALFLLLDTGMMGVFVALDFFLFYIFWELMLLPMYFLIGIWGGPRKEYAAIKFFIYTLLGSVFILLVMIGLYFSTTETMADGTKVFTFNLLAMMNPANSAPDGILSILNPSNLRFIAYIALFAGFAIKIPMFPFHTWLPDAHVEAPTPISVILAGVLLKMGTYGILRINYPIFPEITRQLMWWIALFGMINIIYGALVALAQKDFKKLIAYSSVSHMGYVLLGMASLTATGINGAIFQMFNHGTITAMLFLIVGVIYDRAHTRGLNDFGGLATQMPVYTGFVTVAFFAAIGLPSMSGFISETFVFLGAFSINSIRIIAIVSTLGILLGACYMLWTLQRIFFGPLNEKWATLPDLDKREYAMLVPLAAIIFFLGIYPSAMINVMNKSVNTLVMLVTKGL
;
A
#
# COMPACT_ATOMS: atom_id res chain seq x y z
N MET A 1 5.17 -29.27 11.29
CA MET A 1 4.83 -28.11 10.43
C MET A 1 3.48 -27.58 10.92
N GLY A 2 3.42 -26.29 11.27
CA GLY A 2 2.13 -25.65 11.60
C GLY A 2 1.25 -25.56 10.34
N PHE A 3 -0.02 -25.19 10.53
CA PHE A 3 -0.95 -24.98 9.41
C PHE A 3 -0.43 -23.84 8.50
N PRO A 4 -0.32 -24.02 7.17
CA PRO A 4 0.31 -23.05 6.25
C PRO A 4 -0.64 -21.87 5.95
N ILE A 5 -0.88 -21.02 6.95
CA ILE A 5 -1.88 -19.96 6.90
C ILE A 5 -1.48 -18.82 5.95
N LEU A 6 -0.18 -18.52 5.82
CA LEU A 6 0.31 -17.47 4.91
C LEU A 6 0.19 -17.90 3.46
N SER A 7 0.54 -19.15 3.13
CA SER A 7 0.28 -19.72 1.80
C SER A 7 -1.21 -19.72 1.48
N LEU A 8 -2.04 -20.12 2.44
CA LEU A 8 -3.48 -20.18 2.22
C LEU A 8 -4.05 -18.79 1.94
N ILE A 9 -3.76 -17.78 2.77
CA ILE A 9 -4.28 -16.42 2.57
C ILE A 9 -3.78 -15.79 1.26
N THR A 10 -2.56 -16.12 0.82
CA THR A 10 -1.95 -15.58 -0.40
C THR A 10 -2.49 -16.24 -1.66
N PHE A 11 -2.65 -17.57 -1.67
CA PHE A 11 -3.01 -18.31 -2.88
C PHE A 11 -4.49 -18.67 -3.00
N LEU A 12 -5.29 -18.45 -1.96
CA LEU A 12 -6.74 -18.63 -2.02
C LEU A 12 -7.40 -17.87 -3.18
N PRO A 13 -7.02 -16.60 -3.50
CA PRO A 13 -7.55 -15.90 -4.66
C PRO A 13 -7.17 -16.56 -5.98
N ILE A 14 -5.96 -17.09 -6.16
CA ILE A 14 -5.59 -17.83 -7.38
C ILE A 14 -6.44 -19.08 -7.53
N LEU A 15 -6.68 -19.83 -6.46
CA LEU A 15 -7.59 -20.99 -6.52
C LEU A 15 -8.98 -20.56 -6.99
N GLY A 16 -9.48 -19.45 -6.46
CA GLY A 16 -10.73 -18.87 -6.92
C GLY A 16 -10.70 -18.44 -8.38
N MET A 17 -9.64 -17.80 -8.82
CA MET A 17 -9.43 -17.45 -10.23
C MET A 17 -9.50 -18.69 -11.12
N ILE A 18 -8.80 -19.75 -10.76
CA ILE A 18 -8.79 -21.00 -11.52
C ILE A 18 -10.21 -21.56 -11.62
N ILE A 19 -10.95 -21.64 -10.52
CA ILE A 19 -12.34 -22.13 -10.52
C ILE A 19 -13.20 -21.24 -11.44
N ILE A 20 -13.09 -19.91 -11.35
CA ILE A 20 -13.80 -18.97 -12.21
C ILE A 20 -13.51 -19.23 -13.70
N LEU A 21 -12.27 -19.54 -14.05
CA LEU A 21 -11.88 -19.81 -15.44
C LEU A 21 -12.56 -21.06 -16.03
N PHE A 22 -13.02 -22.00 -15.22
CA PHE A 22 -13.79 -23.18 -15.66
C PHE A 22 -15.30 -22.94 -15.68
N LEU A 23 -15.82 -21.88 -15.04
CA LEU A 23 -17.25 -21.58 -15.06
C LEU A 23 -17.71 -21.09 -16.44
N PRO A 24 -18.93 -21.42 -16.90
CA PRO A 24 -19.54 -20.83 -18.08
C PRO A 24 -19.67 -19.30 -17.98
N LYS A 25 -19.60 -18.60 -19.12
CA LYS A 25 -19.67 -17.12 -19.16
C LYS A 25 -21.02 -16.58 -18.67
N GLU A 26 -22.06 -17.36 -18.79
CA GLU A 26 -23.45 -17.03 -18.42
C GLU A 26 -23.65 -16.99 -16.90
N GLN A 27 -22.78 -17.66 -16.14
CA GLN A 27 -22.86 -17.74 -14.67
C GLN A 27 -22.24 -16.53 -13.94
N SER A 28 -22.50 -15.31 -14.42
CA SER A 28 -21.96 -14.08 -13.84
C SER A 28 -22.28 -13.91 -12.36
N LYS A 29 -23.47 -14.34 -11.91
CA LYS A 29 -23.83 -14.29 -10.49
C LYS A 29 -22.97 -15.22 -9.64
N THR A 30 -22.72 -16.44 -10.10
CA THR A 30 -21.87 -17.41 -9.41
C THR A 30 -20.43 -16.89 -9.28
N VAL A 31 -19.89 -16.28 -10.35
CA VAL A 31 -18.56 -15.65 -10.33
C VAL A 31 -18.47 -14.57 -9.27
N LYS A 32 -19.45 -13.67 -9.18
CA LYS A 32 -19.50 -12.59 -8.18
C LYS A 32 -19.54 -13.13 -6.75
N TRP A 33 -20.43 -14.10 -6.48
CA TRP A 33 -20.56 -14.72 -5.15
C TRP A 33 -19.32 -15.53 -4.75
N LEU A 34 -18.72 -16.28 -5.68
CA LEU A 34 -17.49 -17.02 -5.41
C LEU A 34 -16.34 -16.06 -5.04
N SER A 35 -16.15 -14.99 -5.82
CA SER A 35 -15.12 -13.99 -5.54
C SER A 35 -15.34 -13.33 -4.18
N LEU A 36 -16.59 -13.04 -3.83
CA LEU A 36 -16.93 -12.48 -2.52
C LEU A 36 -16.63 -13.46 -1.38
N ALA A 37 -16.98 -14.73 -1.55
CA ALA A 37 -16.70 -15.77 -0.54
C ALA A 37 -15.19 -15.95 -0.31
N ILE A 38 -14.39 -15.88 -1.38
CA ILE A 38 -12.92 -16.00 -1.31
C ILE A 38 -12.32 -14.82 -0.57
N THR A 39 -12.67 -13.60 -0.95
CA THR A 39 -12.12 -12.39 -0.29
C THR A 39 -12.63 -12.27 1.15
N PHE A 40 -13.85 -12.72 1.45
CA PHE A 40 -14.33 -12.82 2.85
C PHE A 40 -13.56 -13.86 3.67
N ALA A 41 -13.24 -15.02 3.06
CA ALA A 41 -12.40 -16.02 3.72
C ALA A 41 -10.99 -15.47 4.02
N GLN A 42 -10.42 -14.62 3.15
CA GLN A 42 -9.16 -13.92 3.45
C GLN A 42 -9.30 -13.00 4.67
N VAL A 43 -10.41 -12.27 4.81
CA VAL A 43 -10.66 -11.45 6.02
C VAL A 43 -10.67 -12.31 7.27
N ILE A 44 -11.35 -13.46 7.23
CA ILE A 44 -11.38 -14.40 8.36
C ILE A 44 -9.96 -14.88 8.69
N LEU A 45 -9.18 -15.30 7.69
CA LEU A 45 -7.80 -15.74 7.88
C LEU A 45 -6.91 -14.63 8.45
N ALA A 46 -7.05 -13.39 7.97
CA ALA A 46 -6.33 -12.23 8.51
C ALA A 46 -6.71 -11.94 9.98
N CYS A 47 -7.98 -12.09 10.34
CA CYS A 47 -8.43 -11.98 11.73
C CYS A 47 -7.86 -13.12 12.60
N VAL A 48 -7.78 -14.35 12.08
CA VAL A 48 -7.16 -15.49 12.77
C VAL A 48 -5.66 -15.24 12.98
N LEU A 49 -4.95 -14.70 11.98
CA LEU A 49 -3.55 -14.28 12.11
C LEU A 49 -3.38 -13.26 13.24
N LEU A 50 -4.21 -12.23 13.26
CA LEU A 50 -4.15 -11.18 14.28
C LEU A 50 -4.49 -11.72 15.69
N ALA A 51 -5.47 -12.60 15.80
CA ALA A 51 -5.87 -13.20 17.08
C ALA A 51 -4.77 -14.10 17.69
N ASN A 52 -3.93 -14.71 16.85
CA ASN A 52 -2.81 -15.55 17.28
C ASN A 52 -1.46 -14.83 17.22
N TYR A 53 -1.47 -13.49 17.04
CA TYR A 53 -0.25 -12.70 16.91
C TYR A 53 0.47 -12.55 18.24
N ASN A 54 1.76 -12.85 18.25
CA ASN A 54 2.62 -12.64 19.42
C ASN A 54 3.21 -11.22 19.42
N TYR A 55 2.68 -10.37 20.27
CA TYR A 55 3.11 -8.95 20.39
C TYR A 55 4.56 -8.76 20.89
N ASN A 56 5.20 -9.81 21.41
CA ASN A 56 6.57 -9.76 21.90
C ASN A 56 7.61 -10.14 20.84
N ALA A 57 7.19 -10.66 19.69
CA ALA A 57 8.07 -11.02 18.59
C ALA A 57 8.48 -9.77 17.80
N ALA A 58 9.79 -9.63 17.54
CA ALA A 58 10.33 -8.43 16.92
C ALA A 58 10.34 -8.48 15.37
N GLY A 59 10.60 -9.64 14.78
CA GLY A 59 10.78 -9.78 13.33
C GLY A 59 12.03 -9.06 12.82
N VAL A 60 11.89 -8.38 11.68
CA VAL A 60 12.85 -7.52 10.98
C VAL A 60 14.06 -8.27 10.40
N PHE A 61 15.02 -8.73 11.20
CA PHE A 61 16.24 -9.37 10.73
C PHE A 61 16.52 -10.76 11.36
N ASP A 62 15.80 -11.14 12.42
CA ASP A 62 15.95 -12.45 13.06
C ASP A 62 14.82 -13.39 12.62
N GLU A 63 15.17 -14.46 11.90
CA GLU A 63 14.21 -15.45 11.41
C GLU A 63 13.33 -15.99 12.54
N LYS A 64 13.90 -16.29 13.72
CA LYS A 64 13.16 -16.87 14.86
C LYS A 64 12.13 -15.93 15.46
N SER A 65 12.24 -14.64 15.21
CA SER A 65 11.30 -13.62 15.70
C SER A 65 10.21 -13.25 14.70
N PHE A 66 10.25 -13.77 13.47
CA PHE A 66 9.10 -13.74 12.57
C PHE A 66 8.05 -14.75 13.00
N GLN A 67 6.82 -14.52 12.58
CA GLN A 67 5.68 -15.35 12.94
C GLN A 67 5.10 -16.04 11.71
N PHE A 68 4.46 -17.22 11.94
CA PHE A 68 3.83 -18.03 10.90
C PHE A 68 4.78 -18.35 9.75
N ILE A 69 6.05 -18.64 10.07
CA ILE A 69 7.07 -18.91 9.07
C ILE A 69 6.74 -20.14 8.26
N GLU A 70 6.76 -19.98 6.95
CA GLU A 70 6.66 -21.04 5.95
C GLU A 70 7.89 -20.96 5.07
N LYS A 71 8.85 -21.91 5.25
CA LYS A 71 10.12 -21.91 4.52
C LYS A 71 10.43 -23.29 4.00
N PHE A 72 10.63 -23.37 2.68
CA PHE A 72 11.16 -24.56 2.02
C PHE A 72 11.90 -24.15 0.75
N ARG A 73 12.84 -25.01 0.33
CA ARG A 73 13.59 -24.79 -0.90
C ARG A 73 12.68 -24.98 -2.10
N TRP A 74 12.51 -23.91 -2.89
CA TRP A 74 11.63 -23.94 -4.06
C TRP A 74 12.40 -24.23 -5.35
N ILE A 75 13.45 -23.43 -5.65
CA ILE A 75 14.28 -23.60 -6.85
C ILE A 75 15.71 -23.82 -6.40
N ASN A 76 16.32 -24.89 -6.90
CA ASN A 76 17.73 -25.21 -6.64
C ASN A 76 18.35 -25.71 -7.94
N ILE A 77 19.06 -24.84 -8.64
CA ILE A 77 19.74 -25.15 -9.90
C ILE A 77 21.24 -25.20 -9.60
N THR A 78 21.83 -26.37 -9.75
CA THR A 78 23.25 -26.59 -9.55
C THR A 78 23.97 -26.76 -10.89
N GLY A 79 25.28 -26.47 -10.96
CA GLY A 79 26.12 -26.80 -12.11
C GLY A 79 26.10 -25.77 -13.25
N ILE A 80 25.63 -24.54 -13.01
CA ILE A 80 25.79 -23.46 -14.00
C ILE A 80 27.20 -22.92 -13.86
N SER A 81 28.06 -23.13 -14.87
CA SER A 81 29.51 -22.87 -14.81
C SER A 81 29.91 -21.43 -14.45
N TRP A 82 29.09 -20.44 -14.79
CA TRP A 82 29.34 -19.02 -14.53
C TRP A 82 28.52 -18.42 -13.36
N LEU A 83 27.44 -19.12 -12.92
CA LEU A 83 26.50 -18.64 -11.92
C LEU A 83 26.59 -19.44 -10.60
N GLY A 84 27.21 -20.63 -10.64
CA GLY A 84 27.28 -21.52 -9.47
C GLY A 84 25.95 -22.21 -9.19
N THR A 85 25.57 -22.24 -7.92
CA THR A 85 24.28 -22.76 -7.46
C THR A 85 23.29 -21.61 -7.25
N VAL A 86 22.19 -21.61 -7.98
CA VAL A 86 21.08 -20.67 -7.76
C VAL A 86 20.10 -21.29 -6.78
N LYS A 87 19.95 -20.62 -5.63
CA LYS A 87 19.02 -21.02 -4.57
C LYS A 87 17.95 -19.96 -4.39
N ILE A 88 16.68 -20.35 -4.55
CA ILE A 88 15.51 -19.52 -4.26
C ILE A 88 14.63 -20.28 -3.28
N ASP A 89 14.35 -19.68 -2.15
CA ASP A 89 13.52 -20.28 -1.11
C ASP A 89 12.08 -19.73 -1.23
N TYR A 90 11.10 -20.63 -1.09
CA TYR A 90 9.76 -20.21 -0.75
C TYR A 90 9.80 -19.85 0.74
N PHE A 91 9.86 -18.57 1.02
CA PHE A 91 10.02 -18.07 2.36
C PHE A 91 9.01 -16.98 2.66
N LEU A 92 8.02 -17.32 3.46
CA LEU A 92 6.99 -16.40 3.94
C LEU A 92 7.09 -16.23 5.46
N GLY A 93 6.73 -15.05 5.94
CA GLY A 93 6.67 -14.72 7.36
C GLY A 93 6.07 -13.35 7.58
N ILE A 94 5.52 -13.11 8.75
CA ILE A 94 5.00 -11.79 9.13
C ILE A 94 5.62 -11.28 10.42
N ASP A 95 5.63 -9.96 10.54
CA ASP A 95 6.03 -9.21 11.73
C ASP A 95 5.12 -7.99 11.93
N GLY A 96 5.45 -7.10 12.85
CA GLY A 96 4.65 -5.92 13.13
C GLY A 96 4.60 -4.87 12.00
N ILE A 97 5.48 -4.95 11.00
CA ILE A 97 5.44 -4.07 9.83
C ILE A 97 4.48 -4.62 8.76
N SER A 98 4.51 -5.93 8.54
CA SER A 98 3.70 -6.59 7.51
C SER A 98 2.26 -6.89 7.96
N THR A 99 2.03 -7.24 9.23
CA THR A 99 0.70 -7.63 9.74
C THR A 99 -0.39 -6.59 9.47
N PRO A 100 -0.18 -5.27 9.71
CA PRO A 100 -1.17 -4.25 9.35
C PRO A 100 -1.49 -4.23 7.85
N MET A 101 -0.50 -4.48 6.99
CA MET A 101 -0.68 -4.46 5.54
C MET A 101 -1.44 -5.70 5.04
N VAL A 102 -1.19 -6.87 5.64
CA VAL A 102 -1.94 -8.10 5.37
C VAL A 102 -3.43 -7.91 5.73
N LEU A 103 -3.69 -7.36 6.93
CA LEU A 103 -5.06 -7.07 7.37
C LEU A 103 -5.75 -6.04 6.46
N LEU A 104 -5.05 -4.97 6.12
CA LEU A 104 -5.55 -3.94 5.20
C LEU A 104 -5.90 -4.53 3.84
N THR A 105 -5.01 -5.36 3.27
CA THR A 105 -5.22 -5.98 1.96
C THR A 105 -6.48 -6.84 1.97
N ALA A 106 -6.65 -7.71 2.96
CA ALA A 106 -7.83 -8.56 3.07
C ALA A 106 -9.14 -7.75 3.16
N ILE A 107 -9.17 -6.71 4.01
CA ILE A 107 -10.35 -5.85 4.18
C ILE A 107 -10.67 -5.10 2.90
N ILE A 108 -9.68 -4.48 2.27
CA ILE A 108 -9.88 -3.66 1.08
C ILE A 108 -10.26 -4.53 -0.13
N SER A 109 -9.68 -5.71 -0.29
CA SER A 109 -10.06 -6.66 -1.35
C SER A 109 -11.51 -7.13 -1.21
N PHE A 110 -11.96 -7.43 0.00
CA PHE A 110 -13.36 -7.78 0.25
C PHE A 110 -14.32 -6.63 -0.10
N ILE A 111 -14.02 -5.41 0.36
CA ILE A 111 -14.85 -4.23 0.07
C ILE A 111 -14.84 -3.88 -1.42
N ALA A 112 -13.68 -3.98 -2.09
CA ALA A 112 -13.58 -3.76 -3.52
C ALA A 112 -14.36 -4.81 -4.32
N THR A 113 -14.41 -6.07 -3.85
CA THR A 113 -15.26 -7.12 -4.44
C THR A 113 -16.75 -6.77 -4.33
N LEU A 114 -17.20 -6.28 -3.18
CA LEU A 114 -18.59 -5.78 -3.02
C LEU A 114 -18.87 -4.60 -3.95
N SER A 115 -17.92 -3.67 -4.09
CA SER A 115 -18.02 -2.53 -5.00
C SER A 115 -18.08 -2.94 -6.47
N SER A 116 -17.51 -4.12 -6.82
CA SER A 116 -17.49 -4.64 -8.18
C SER A 116 -18.81 -5.25 -8.65
N TRP A 117 -19.85 -5.21 -7.82
CA TRP A 117 -21.15 -5.82 -8.15
C TRP A 117 -21.83 -5.20 -9.36
N SER A 118 -21.60 -3.92 -9.63
CA SER A 118 -22.09 -3.18 -10.79
C SER A 118 -21.38 -3.51 -12.11
N ILE A 119 -20.31 -4.28 -12.09
CA ILE A 119 -19.59 -4.69 -13.31
C ILE A 119 -20.42 -5.71 -14.09
N GLU A 120 -20.77 -5.35 -15.34
CA GLU A 120 -21.55 -6.21 -16.24
C GLU A 120 -20.73 -6.67 -17.46
N LYS A 121 -19.78 -5.85 -17.90
CA LYS A 121 -18.91 -6.17 -19.04
C LYS A 121 -17.88 -7.23 -18.66
N SER A 122 -17.84 -8.35 -19.37
CA SER A 122 -16.81 -9.41 -19.20
C SER A 122 -16.55 -9.77 -17.74
N VAL A 123 -17.61 -10.05 -16.97
CA VAL A 123 -17.58 -10.29 -15.52
C VAL A 123 -16.53 -11.32 -15.14
N LYS A 124 -16.49 -12.45 -15.84
CA LYS A 124 -15.52 -13.54 -15.61
C LYS A 124 -14.07 -13.05 -15.71
N GLY A 125 -13.73 -12.30 -16.76
CA GLY A 125 -12.39 -11.73 -16.96
C GLY A 125 -12.01 -10.72 -15.88
N PHE A 126 -12.96 -9.85 -15.48
CA PHE A 126 -12.75 -8.87 -14.43
C PHE A 126 -12.37 -9.53 -13.10
N PHE A 127 -13.20 -10.47 -12.63
CA PHE A 127 -12.97 -11.10 -11.33
C PHE A 127 -11.76 -12.05 -11.35
N ALA A 128 -11.45 -12.70 -12.47
CA ALA A 128 -10.24 -13.49 -12.61
C ALA A 128 -8.97 -12.61 -12.46
N LEU A 129 -8.91 -11.48 -13.16
CA LEU A 129 -7.80 -10.53 -13.05
C LEU A 129 -7.74 -9.87 -11.66
N PHE A 130 -8.90 -9.59 -11.06
CA PHE A 130 -8.98 -9.02 -9.71
C PHE A 130 -8.40 -9.97 -8.66
N LEU A 131 -8.75 -11.25 -8.70
CA LEU A 131 -8.22 -12.25 -7.76
C LEU A 131 -6.72 -12.52 -7.99
N LEU A 132 -6.25 -12.46 -9.23
CA LEU A 132 -4.82 -12.54 -9.52
C LEU A 132 -4.05 -11.35 -8.95
N LEU A 133 -4.61 -10.14 -9.10
CA LEU A 133 -4.07 -8.92 -8.50
C LEU A 133 -3.99 -9.02 -6.97
N ASP A 134 -5.02 -9.54 -6.34
CA ASP A 134 -5.11 -9.72 -4.90
C ASP A 134 -4.02 -10.66 -4.35
N THR A 135 -3.77 -11.78 -5.04
CA THR A 135 -2.65 -12.66 -4.71
C THR A 135 -1.31 -11.93 -4.76
N GLY A 136 -1.07 -11.13 -5.79
CA GLY A 136 0.18 -10.35 -5.90
C GLY A 136 0.33 -9.36 -4.74
N MET A 137 -0.73 -8.65 -4.39
CA MET A 137 -0.72 -7.69 -3.26
C MET A 137 -0.43 -8.37 -1.92
N MET A 138 -1.12 -9.48 -1.64
CA MET A 138 -0.93 -10.23 -0.40
C MET A 138 0.50 -10.79 -0.31
N GLY A 139 0.99 -11.37 -1.41
CA GLY A 139 2.32 -11.99 -1.48
C GLY A 139 3.47 -11.01 -1.21
N VAL A 140 3.38 -9.77 -1.67
CA VAL A 140 4.41 -8.74 -1.40
C VAL A 140 4.59 -8.48 0.10
N PHE A 141 3.51 -8.49 0.88
CA PHE A 141 3.59 -8.18 2.31
C PHE A 141 4.07 -9.36 3.17
N VAL A 142 4.05 -10.58 2.65
CA VAL A 142 4.46 -11.77 3.40
C VAL A 142 5.77 -12.39 2.94
N ALA A 143 6.29 -12.02 1.76
CA ALA A 143 7.52 -12.57 1.19
C ALA A 143 8.77 -12.08 1.95
N LEU A 144 9.65 -13.01 2.33
CA LEU A 144 10.94 -12.78 2.98
C LEU A 144 12.13 -13.24 2.12
N ASP A 145 11.88 -13.75 0.92
CA ASP A 145 12.85 -13.96 -0.15
C ASP A 145 12.68 -12.86 -1.19
N PHE A 146 13.77 -12.20 -1.62
CA PHE A 146 13.67 -11.02 -2.49
C PHE A 146 13.19 -11.37 -3.90
N PHE A 147 13.55 -12.57 -4.40
CA PHE A 147 13.06 -13.02 -5.69
C PHE A 147 11.56 -13.32 -5.64
N LEU A 148 11.10 -13.97 -4.57
CA LEU A 148 9.68 -14.23 -4.35
C LEU A 148 8.88 -12.93 -4.17
N PHE A 149 9.44 -11.95 -3.42
CA PHE A 149 8.89 -10.60 -3.31
C PHE A 149 8.74 -9.95 -4.69
N TYR A 150 9.78 -10.03 -5.53
CA TYR A 150 9.78 -9.46 -6.87
C TYR A 150 8.75 -10.11 -7.79
N ILE A 151 8.58 -11.42 -7.73
CA ILE A 151 7.51 -12.12 -8.47
C ILE A 151 6.13 -11.57 -8.10
N PHE A 152 5.83 -11.45 -6.81
CA PHE A 152 4.54 -10.90 -6.38
C PHE A 152 4.39 -9.43 -6.74
N TRP A 153 5.46 -8.66 -6.71
CA TRP A 153 5.50 -7.27 -7.13
C TRP A 153 5.15 -7.11 -8.62
N GLU A 154 5.72 -7.94 -9.49
CA GLU A 154 5.44 -7.95 -10.93
C GLU A 154 4.07 -8.52 -11.28
N LEU A 155 3.63 -9.54 -10.54
CA LEU A 155 2.35 -10.22 -10.79
C LEU A 155 1.15 -9.26 -10.83
N MET A 156 1.23 -8.13 -10.14
CA MET A 156 0.15 -7.14 -10.11
C MET A 156 0.11 -6.23 -11.34
N LEU A 157 1.22 -6.09 -12.04
CA LEU A 157 1.35 -5.10 -13.10
C LEU A 157 0.41 -5.40 -14.26
N LEU A 158 0.41 -6.64 -14.71
CA LEU A 158 -0.40 -7.08 -15.84
C LEU A 158 -1.92 -7.05 -15.55
N PRO A 159 -2.43 -7.61 -14.44
CA PRO A 159 -3.84 -7.49 -14.10
C PRO A 159 -4.30 -6.04 -13.99
N MET A 160 -3.52 -5.17 -13.36
CA MET A 160 -3.89 -3.76 -13.20
C MET A 160 -3.96 -3.03 -14.55
N TYR A 161 -3.00 -3.29 -15.44
CA TYR A 161 -3.01 -2.75 -16.81
C TYR A 161 -4.33 -3.09 -17.54
N PHE A 162 -4.74 -4.36 -17.51
CA PHE A 162 -5.98 -4.78 -18.14
C PHE A 162 -7.22 -4.27 -17.43
N LEU A 163 -7.24 -4.23 -16.10
CA LEU A 163 -8.37 -3.73 -15.33
C LEU A 163 -8.65 -2.26 -15.61
N ILE A 164 -7.61 -1.45 -15.79
CA ILE A 164 -7.75 -0.04 -16.21
C ILE A 164 -8.10 0.02 -17.71
N GLY A 165 -7.38 -0.69 -18.57
CA GLY A 165 -7.48 -0.58 -20.04
C GLY A 165 -8.79 -1.12 -20.64
N ILE A 166 -9.45 -2.10 -20.00
CA ILE A 166 -10.67 -2.71 -20.52
C ILE A 166 -11.92 -2.06 -19.91
N TRP A 167 -11.95 -1.86 -18.59
CA TRP A 167 -13.11 -1.38 -17.82
C TRP A 167 -13.04 0.09 -17.43
N GLY A 168 -11.97 0.78 -17.81
CA GLY A 168 -11.78 2.20 -17.54
C GLY A 168 -12.66 3.13 -18.38
N GLY A 169 -12.53 4.43 -18.08
CA GLY A 169 -13.25 5.53 -18.73
C GLY A 169 -12.73 5.90 -20.13
N PRO A 170 -13.05 7.10 -20.61
CA PRO A 170 -12.76 7.48 -22.00
C PRO A 170 -11.29 7.46 -22.41
N ARG A 171 -10.35 7.81 -21.49
CA ARG A 171 -8.89 7.84 -21.76
C ARG A 171 -8.15 6.64 -21.15
N LYS A 172 -8.84 5.53 -20.96
CA LYS A 172 -8.34 4.32 -20.27
C LYS A 172 -7.05 3.76 -20.86
N GLU A 173 -6.89 3.77 -22.17
CA GLU A 173 -5.69 3.27 -22.85
C GLU A 173 -4.45 4.10 -22.48
N TYR A 174 -4.57 5.42 -22.53
CA TYR A 174 -3.50 6.32 -22.11
C TYR A 174 -3.13 6.11 -20.63
N ALA A 175 -4.14 6.02 -19.75
CA ALA A 175 -3.92 5.84 -18.33
C ALA A 175 -3.28 4.47 -18.01
N ALA A 176 -3.73 3.41 -18.68
CA ALA A 176 -3.19 2.05 -18.51
C ALA A 176 -1.72 1.97 -18.97
N ILE A 177 -1.41 2.52 -20.17
CA ILE A 177 -0.04 2.54 -20.70
C ILE A 177 0.87 3.39 -19.80
N LYS A 178 0.42 4.57 -19.37
CA LYS A 178 1.20 5.42 -18.48
C LYS A 178 1.50 4.73 -17.16
N PHE A 179 0.49 4.12 -16.51
CA PHE A 179 0.66 3.33 -15.32
C PHE A 179 1.68 2.21 -15.52
N PHE A 180 1.53 1.45 -16.61
CA PHE A 180 2.41 0.32 -16.93
C PHE A 180 3.87 0.76 -17.10
N ILE A 181 4.14 1.78 -17.92
CA ILE A 181 5.51 2.24 -18.20
C ILE A 181 6.17 2.78 -16.93
N TYR A 182 5.45 3.60 -16.12
CA TYR A 182 6.00 4.14 -14.87
C TYR A 182 6.37 3.03 -13.88
N THR A 183 5.45 2.08 -13.67
CA THR A 183 5.66 1.01 -12.69
C THR A 183 6.68 -0.01 -13.19
N LEU A 184 6.72 -0.31 -14.49
CA LEU A 184 7.74 -1.18 -15.10
C LEU A 184 9.14 -0.58 -14.95
N LEU A 185 9.31 0.73 -15.20
CA LEU A 185 10.60 1.40 -14.99
C LEU A 185 11.07 1.26 -13.54
N GLY A 186 10.17 1.44 -12.57
CA GLY A 186 10.47 1.22 -11.16
C GLY A 186 10.90 -0.21 -10.86
N SER A 187 10.20 -1.18 -11.45
CA SER A 187 10.49 -2.60 -11.30
C SER A 187 11.87 -2.99 -11.86
N VAL A 188 12.27 -2.40 -12.97
CA VAL A 188 13.62 -2.64 -13.54
C VAL A 188 14.72 -2.20 -12.57
N PHE A 189 14.55 -1.06 -11.90
CA PHE A 189 15.50 -0.63 -10.87
C PHE A 189 15.56 -1.62 -9.69
N ILE A 190 14.42 -2.12 -9.23
CA ILE A 190 14.36 -3.13 -8.17
C ILE A 190 15.06 -4.42 -8.62
N LEU A 191 14.81 -4.89 -9.85
CA LEU A 191 15.42 -6.08 -10.42
C LEU A 191 16.94 -5.99 -10.47
N LEU A 192 17.49 -4.90 -10.99
CA LEU A 192 18.93 -4.68 -11.11
C LEU A 192 19.61 -4.72 -9.74
N VAL A 193 19.02 -4.05 -8.75
CA VAL A 193 19.59 -4.03 -7.38
C VAL A 193 19.43 -5.40 -6.73
N MET A 194 18.33 -6.10 -6.92
CA MET A 194 18.11 -7.46 -6.41
C MET A 194 19.18 -8.43 -6.92
N ILE A 195 19.49 -8.38 -8.22
CA ILE A 195 20.57 -9.21 -8.82
C ILE A 195 21.94 -8.83 -8.24
N GLY A 196 22.22 -7.53 -8.11
CA GLY A 196 23.47 -7.05 -7.51
C GLY A 196 23.63 -7.50 -6.06
N LEU A 197 22.57 -7.46 -5.25
CA LEU A 197 22.58 -7.94 -3.88
C LEU A 197 22.73 -9.47 -3.80
N TYR A 198 22.09 -10.21 -4.70
CA TYR A 198 22.25 -11.66 -4.80
C TYR A 198 23.72 -12.05 -4.92
N PHE A 199 24.47 -11.48 -5.88
CA PHE A 199 25.90 -11.74 -6.06
C PHE A 199 26.79 -11.14 -4.96
N SER A 200 26.23 -10.37 -4.06
CA SER A 200 26.96 -9.73 -2.96
C SER A 200 26.65 -10.33 -1.59
N THR A 201 25.78 -11.34 -1.53
CA THR A 201 25.36 -11.96 -0.27
C THR A 201 25.46 -13.48 -0.34
N THR A 202 26.13 -14.08 0.65
CA THR A 202 26.25 -15.54 0.77
C THR A 202 25.60 -16.03 2.06
N GLU A 203 25.02 -17.21 2.01
CA GLU A 203 24.53 -17.94 3.17
C GLU A 203 25.33 -19.24 3.35
N THR A 204 25.72 -19.55 4.58
CA THR A 204 26.46 -20.76 4.88
C THR A 204 25.48 -21.93 5.05
N MET A 205 25.66 -22.96 4.24
CA MET A 205 24.86 -24.18 4.28
C MET A 205 25.29 -25.09 5.43
N ALA A 206 24.47 -26.09 5.75
CA ALA A 206 24.73 -27.04 6.83
C ALA A 206 26.04 -27.85 6.64
N ASP A 207 26.51 -28.01 5.40
CA ASP A 207 27.76 -28.66 5.02
C ASP A 207 29.00 -27.71 5.05
N GLY A 208 28.78 -26.45 5.47
CA GLY A 208 29.80 -25.41 5.53
C GLY A 208 30.08 -24.70 4.21
N THR A 209 29.42 -25.08 3.11
CA THR A 209 29.56 -24.38 1.82
C THR A 209 28.84 -23.03 1.85
N LYS A 210 29.41 -22.01 1.19
CA LYS A 210 28.78 -20.70 0.99
C LYS A 210 28.11 -20.65 -0.37
N VAL A 211 26.84 -20.29 -0.38
CA VAL A 211 26.05 -20.13 -1.61
C VAL A 211 25.40 -18.75 -1.66
N PHE A 212 25.27 -18.18 -2.85
CA PHE A 212 24.53 -16.94 -3.05
C PHE A 212 23.05 -17.13 -2.71
N THR A 213 22.40 -16.10 -2.18
CA THR A 213 21.03 -16.19 -1.66
C THR A 213 20.19 -14.96 -1.96
N PHE A 214 18.88 -15.16 -2.18
CA PHE A 214 17.88 -14.10 -2.22
C PHE A 214 17.19 -13.86 -0.86
N ASN A 215 17.60 -14.58 0.18
CA ASN A 215 17.04 -14.42 1.52
C ASN A 215 17.26 -12.99 2.03
N LEU A 216 16.19 -12.21 2.22
CA LEU A 216 16.25 -10.82 2.69
C LEU A 216 16.96 -10.70 4.05
N LEU A 217 16.73 -11.66 4.96
CA LEU A 217 17.35 -11.63 6.29
C LEU A 217 18.87 -11.84 6.20
N ALA A 218 19.33 -12.70 5.27
CA ALA A 218 20.74 -12.86 5.01
C ALA A 218 21.38 -11.59 4.43
N MET A 219 20.64 -10.87 3.54
CA MET A 219 21.11 -9.60 2.95
C MET A 219 21.24 -8.46 3.97
N MET A 220 20.48 -8.51 5.06
CA MET A 220 20.54 -7.53 6.14
C MET A 220 21.74 -7.73 7.06
N ASN A 221 22.34 -8.93 7.09
CA ASN A 221 23.44 -9.27 7.99
C ASN A 221 24.81 -9.00 7.30
N PRO A 222 25.63 -8.06 7.82
CA PRO A 222 26.94 -7.75 7.25
C PRO A 222 27.89 -8.96 7.19
N ALA A 223 27.76 -9.93 8.11
CA ALA A 223 28.60 -11.14 8.14
C ALA A 223 28.39 -12.05 6.91
N ASN A 224 27.27 -11.93 6.22
CA ASN A 224 26.93 -12.67 5.00
C ASN A 224 27.41 -11.97 3.72
N SER A 225 28.08 -10.82 3.84
CA SER A 225 28.55 -10.05 2.69
C SER A 225 29.69 -10.80 1.98
N ALA A 226 29.55 -11.03 0.68
CA ALA A 226 30.58 -11.65 -0.14
C ALA A 226 31.73 -10.64 -0.36
N PRO A 227 33.00 -11.02 -0.10
CA PRO A 227 34.15 -10.09 -0.23
C PRO A 227 34.27 -9.48 -1.64
N ASP A 228 34.03 -10.28 -2.68
CA ASP A 228 34.12 -9.87 -4.08
C ASP A 228 32.84 -9.35 -4.67
N GLY A 229 31.77 -9.24 -3.85
CA GLY A 229 30.45 -8.76 -4.30
C GLY A 229 30.46 -7.27 -4.65
N ILE A 230 29.85 -6.91 -5.77
CA ILE A 230 29.82 -5.51 -6.26
C ILE A 230 29.05 -4.56 -5.33
N LEU A 231 28.07 -5.08 -4.60
CA LEU A 231 27.29 -4.36 -3.59
C LEU A 231 27.64 -4.80 -2.16
N SER A 232 28.78 -5.46 -1.98
CA SER A 232 29.29 -5.87 -0.67
C SER A 232 29.54 -4.65 0.22
N ILE A 233 29.20 -4.77 1.50
CA ILE A 233 29.49 -3.74 2.50
C ILE A 233 31.02 -3.58 2.70
N LEU A 234 31.79 -4.62 2.35
CA LEU A 234 33.25 -4.64 2.43
C LEU A 234 33.91 -3.94 1.24
N ASN A 235 33.15 -3.64 0.18
CA ASN A 235 33.66 -2.99 -1.02
C ASN A 235 33.51 -1.46 -0.88
N PRO A 236 34.58 -0.65 -0.91
CA PRO A 236 34.52 0.80 -0.75
C PRO A 236 33.93 1.54 -1.97
N SER A 237 33.29 0.86 -2.91
CA SER A 237 32.72 1.46 -4.11
C SER A 237 31.45 2.27 -3.80
N ASN A 238 31.20 3.33 -4.57
CA ASN A 238 29.96 4.12 -4.50
C ASN A 238 28.73 3.35 -5.05
N LEU A 239 28.89 2.09 -5.46
CA LEU A 239 27.81 1.30 -6.07
C LEU A 239 26.69 1.00 -5.08
N ARG A 240 26.99 0.83 -3.79
CA ARG A 240 25.94 0.67 -2.74
C ARG A 240 25.05 1.91 -2.66
N PHE A 241 25.63 3.12 -2.75
CA PHE A 241 24.87 4.37 -2.76
C PHE A 241 23.98 4.44 -4.00
N ILE A 242 24.50 4.12 -5.18
CA ILE A 242 23.73 4.09 -6.44
C ILE A 242 22.62 3.04 -6.35
N ALA A 243 22.91 1.85 -5.81
CA ALA A 243 21.91 0.80 -5.61
C ALA A 243 20.78 1.23 -4.67
N TYR A 244 21.12 1.92 -3.57
CA TYR A 244 20.10 2.50 -2.67
C TYR A 244 19.18 3.47 -3.42
N ILE A 245 19.77 4.42 -4.17
CA ILE A 245 19.00 5.41 -4.94
C ILE A 245 18.11 4.74 -6.00
N ALA A 246 18.64 3.75 -6.72
CA ALA A 246 17.87 3.01 -7.73
C ALA A 246 16.69 2.26 -7.10
N LEU A 247 16.94 1.54 -6.00
CA LEU A 247 15.92 0.81 -5.28
C LEU A 247 14.87 1.75 -4.68
N PHE A 248 15.32 2.85 -4.05
CA PHE A 248 14.44 3.89 -3.52
C PHE A 248 13.57 4.52 -4.63
N ALA A 249 14.16 4.85 -5.78
CA ALA A 249 13.42 5.40 -6.92
C ALA A 249 12.37 4.39 -7.43
N GLY A 250 12.70 3.10 -7.49
CA GLY A 250 11.76 2.04 -7.86
C GLY A 250 10.53 2.01 -6.95
N PHE A 251 10.73 2.08 -5.64
CA PHE A 251 9.64 2.16 -4.68
C PHE A 251 8.93 3.52 -4.69
N ALA A 252 9.66 4.63 -4.85
CA ALA A 252 9.13 5.99 -4.88
C ALA A 252 8.15 6.23 -6.04
N ILE A 253 8.37 5.60 -7.19
CA ILE A 253 7.42 5.60 -8.32
C ILE A 253 6.07 5.04 -7.87
N LYS A 254 6.07 3.95 -7.10
CA LYS A 254 4.84 3.31 -6.61
C LYS A 254 4.14 4.11 -5.51
N ILE A 255 4.91 4.83 -4.66
CA ILE A 255 4.41 5.70 -3.58
C ILE A 255 3.64 6.93 -4.10
N PRO A 256 3.66 7.28 -5.29
CA PRO A 256 3.69 8.46 -6.13
C PRO A 256 4.40 9.67 -5.48
N MET A 257 5.70 9.51 -5.26
CA MET A 257 6.54 10.60 -4.79
C MET A 257 6.81 11.62 -5.92
N PHE A 258 6.81 12.92 -5.59
CA PHE A 258 7.25 13.94 -6.54
C PHE A 258 8.73 13.70 -6.96
N PRO A 259 9.07 13.75 -8.25
CA PRO A 259 8.25 14.13 -9.43
C PRO A 259 7.54 12.94 -10.12
N PHE A 260 7.61 11.72 -9.61
CA PHE A 260 7.14 10.49 -10.26
C PHE A 260 5.64 10.20 -10.06
N HIS A 261 4.87 11.15 -9.54
CA HIS A 261 3.47 10.96 -9.12
C HIS A 261 2.42 11.06 -10.24
N THR A 262 2.79 11.57 -11.43
CA THR A 262 1.81 12.00 -12.44
C THR A 262 0.97 10.87 -13.04
N TRP A 263 1.39 9.63 -12.90
CA TRP A 263 0.63 8.46 -13.35
C TRP A 263 -0.62 8.19 -12.47
N LEU A 264 -0.52 8.53 -11.18
CA LEU A 264 -1.56 8.19 -10.20
C LEU A 264 -2.91 8.86 -10.47
N PRO A 265 -3.00 10.20 -10.68
CA PRO A 265 -4.27 10.84 -10.97
C PRO A 265 -4.92 10.34 -12.26
N ASP A 266 -4.13 10.09 -13.31
CA ASP A 266 -4.64 9.56 -14.57
C ASP A 266 -5.18 8.14 -14.41
N ALA A 267 -4.42 7.26 -13.72
CA ALA A 267 -4.86 5.90 -13.42
C ALA A 267 -6.16 5.89 -12.59
N HIS A 268 -6.24 6.70 -11.52
CA HIS A 268 -7.44 6.76 -10.68
C HIS A 268 -8.66 7.29 -11.42
N VAL A 269 -8.51 8.37 -12.17
CA VAL A 269 -9.64 9.00 -12.87
C VAL A 269 -10.27 8.03 -13.86
N GLU A 270 -9.45 7.28 -14.58
CA GLU A 270 -9.93 6.35 -15.60
C GLU A 270 -10.35 4.99 -15.04
N ALA A 271 -9.68 4.47 -14.01
CA ALA A 271 -10.02 3.17 -13.44
C ALA A 271 -11.48 3.09 -12.94
N PRO A 272 -12.16 1.93 -13.05
CA PRO A 272 -13.44 1.74 -12.37
C PRO A 272 -13.29 1.87 -10.86
N THR A 273 -14.36 2.24 -10.16
CA THR A 273 -14.34 2.52 -8.71
C THR A 273 -13.66 1.43 -7.88
N PRO A 274 -13.97 0.13 -8.02
CA PRO A 274 -13.32 -0.94 -7.26
C PRO A 274 -11.80 -0.95 -7.43
N ILE A 275 -11.33 -0.67 -8.63
CA ILE A 275 -9.89 -0.65 -8.95
C ILE A 275 -9.22 0.59 -8.36
N SER A 276 -9.92 1.73 -8.32
CA SER A 276 -9.42 2.92 -7.59
C SER A 276 -9.33 2.66 -6.08
N VAL A 277 -10.26 1.90 -5.51
CA VAL A 277 -10.23 1.48 -4.09
C VAL A 277 -9.00 0.63 -3.81
N ILE A 278 -8.70 -0.37 -4.64
CA ILE A 278 -7.50 -1.22 -4.50
C ILE A 278 -6.22 -0.40 -4.70
N LEU A 279 -6.17 0.42 -5.75
CA LEU A 279 -4.99 1.22 -6.09
C LEU A 279 -4.60 2.16 -4.94
N ALA A 280 -5.56 2.92 -4.41
CA ALA A 280 -5.32 3.83 -3.29
C ALA A 280 -5.21 3.10 -1.95
N GLY A 281 -6.01 2.06 -1.74
CA GLY A 281 -6.07 1.32 -0.47
C GLY A 281 -4.80 0.53 -0.19
N VAL A 282 -4.25 -0.17 -1.19
CA VAL A 282 -3.17 -1.16 -1.01
C VAL A 282 -1.93 -0.85 -1.83
N LEU A 283 -2.04 -0.64 -3.15
CA LEU A 283 -0.86 -0.61 -4.03
C LEU A 283 0.16 0.46 -3.67
N LEU A 284 -0.26 1.65 -3.24
CA LEU A 284 0.65 2.72 -2.84
C LEU A 284 1.52 2.31 -1.63
N LYS A 285 0.96 1.53 -0.69
CA LYS A 285 1.63 1.08 0.53
C LYS A 285 2.71 0.05 0.29
N MET A 286 2.67 -0.62 -0.84
CA MET A 286 3.73 -1.56 -1.21
C MET A 286 5.06 -0.85 -1.45
N GLY A 287 5.05 0.37 -2.01
CA GLY A 287 6.26 1.18 -2.17
C GLY A 287 6.87 1.57 -0.82
N THR A 288 6.06 2.11 0.10
CA THR A 288 6.52 2.46 1.45
C THR A 288 6.94 1.24 2.27
N TYR A 289 6.21 0.13 2.13
CA TYR A 289 6.60 -1.15 2.72
C TYR A 289 7.95 -1.63 2.18
N GLY A 290 8.16 -1.55 0.86
CA GLY A 290 9.44 -1.92 0.24
C GLY A 290 10.63 -1.10 0.78
N ILE A 291 10.44 0.20 1.00
CA ILE A 291 11.49 1.03 1.63
C ILE A 291 11.75 0.58 3.07
N LEU A 292 10.71 0.37 3.89
CA LEU A 292 10.87 -0.06 5.28
C LEU A 292 11.42 -1.48 5.39
N ARG A 293 11.05 -2.40 4.48
CA ARG A 293 11.43 -3.81 4.52
C ARG A 293 12.79 -4.09 3.90
N ILE A 294 13.19 -3.33 2.88
CA ILE A 294 14.36 -3.63 2.05
C ILE A 294 15.41 -2.52 2.14
N ASN A 295 15.07 -1.26 1.76
CA ASN A 295 16.06 -0.18 1.76
C ASN A 295 16.65 0.07 3.14
N TYR A 296 15.82 0.23 4.15
CA TYR A 296 16.25 0.63 5.49
C TYR A 296 17.15 -0.42 6.14
N PRO A 297 16.79 -1.71 6.21
CA PRO A 297 17.61 -2.68 6.90
C PRO A 297 18.83 -3.17 6.11
N ILE A 298 18.81 -3.12 4.77
CA ILE A 298 19.96 -3.54 3.93
C ILE A 298 21.01 -2.42 3.80
N PHE A 299 20.58 -1.16 3.84
CA PHE A 299 21.44 0.01 3.65
C PHE A 299 21.27 1.04 4.78
N PRO A 300 21.45 0.65 6.06
CA PRO A 300 21.16 1.52 7.20
C PRO A 300 22.03 2.78 7.21
N GLU A 301 23.27 2.68 6.79
CA GLU A 301 24.22 3.81 6.71
C GLU A 301 23.77 4.87 5.70
N ILE A 302 23.29 4.46 4.52
CA ILE A 302 22.85 5.37 3.47
C ILE A 302 21.49 5.96 3.83
N THR A 303 20.63 5.19 4.49
CA THR A 303 19.35 5.67 5.01
C THR A 303 19.56 6.85 5.96
N ARG A 304 20.52 6.76 6.90
CA ARG A 304 20.85 7.88 7.81
C ARG A 304 21.37 9.11 7.07
N GLN A 305 22.19 8.91 6.04
CA GLN A 305 22.72 10.02 5.22
C GLN A 305 21.61 10.73 4.44
N LEU A 306 20.60 10.00 3.97
CA LEU A 306 19.56 10.53 3.10
C LEU A 306 18.26 10.89 3.81
N MET A 307 18.17 10.73 5.15
CA MET A 307 16.95 11.02 5.90
C MET A 307 16.41 12.44 5.67
N TRP A 308 17.32 13.42 5.55
CA TRP A 308 16.93 14.81 5.28
C TRP A 308 16.25 14.96 3.91
N TRP A 309 16.78 14.31 2.88
CA TRP A 309 16.20 14.31 1.54
C TRP A 309 14.84 13.60 1.49
N ILE A 310 14.71 12.48 2.21
CA ILE A 310 13.43 11.77 2.31
C ILE A 310 12.38 12.65 2.98
N ALA A 311 12.76 13.37 4.05
CA ALA A 311 11.88 14.34 4.72
C ALA A 311 11.48 15.49 3.78
N LEU A 312 12.44 16.02 3.01
CA LEU A 312 12.20 17.10 2.05
C LEU A 312 11.19 16.65 0.97
N PHE A 313 11.36 15.48 0.38
CA PHE A 313 10.40 14.94 -0.57
C PHE A 313 9.04 14.67 0.07
N GLY A 314 9.00 14.22 1.34
CA GLY A 314 7.76 14.11 2.10
C GLY A 314 7.03 15.45 2.22
N MET A 315 7.73 16.50 2.59
CA MET A 315 7.18 17.88 2.67
C MET A 315 6.67 18.37 1.31
N ILE A 316 7.46 18.16 0.24
CA ILE A 316 7.05 18.55 -1.12
C ILE A 316 5.75 17.82 -1.50
N ASN A 317 5.65 16.52 -1.26
CA ASN A 317 4.43 15.75 -1.51
C ASN A 317 3.23 16.30 -0.73
N ILE A 318 3.42 16.60 0.57
CA ILE A 318 2.36 17.13 1.44
C ILE A 318 1.81 18.44 0.86
N ILE A 319 2.67 19.40 0.61
CA ILE A 319 2.26 20.76 0.22
C ILE A 319 1.82 20.79 -1.25
N TYR A 320 2.62 20.26 -2.15
CA TYR A 320 2.33 20.22 -3.58
C TYR A 320 1.05 19.41 -3.86
N GLY A 321 0.94 18.21 -3.28
CA GLY A 321 -0.25 17.37 -3.44
C GLY A 321 -1.52 18.08 -2.98
N ALA A 322 -1.48 18.76 -1.83
CA ALA A 322 -2.62 19.51 -1.29
C ALA A 322 -2.99 20.73 -2.15
N LEU A 323 -2.02 21.51 -2.63
CA LEU A 323 -2.26 22.65 -3.52
C LEU A 323 -2.87 22.21 -4.85
N VAL A 324 -2.36 21.11 -5.43
CA VAL A 324 -2.92 20.58 -6.68
C VAL A 324 -4.31 19.99 -6.45
N ALA A 325 -4.57 19.32 -5.31
CA ALA A 325 -5.90 18.84 -4.95
C ALA A 325 -6.90 19.99 -4.85
N LEU A 326 -6.52 21.10 -4.22
CA LEU A 326 -7.35 22.33 -4.10
C LEU A 326 -7.76 22.90 -5.47
N ALA A 327 -6.87 22.81 -6.47
CA ALA A 327 -7.11 23.32 -7.81
C ALA A 327 -7.97 22.41 -8.70
N GLN A 328 -8.35 21.20 -8.24
CA GLN A 328 -9.11 20.26 -9.08
C GLN A 328 -10.59 20.66 -9.22
N LYS A 329 -11.14 20.30 -10.38
CA LYS A 329 -12.57 20.45 -10.71
C LYS A 329 -13.32 19.12 -10.77
N ASP A 330 -12.60 18.00 -10.80
CA ASP A 330 -13.12 16.62 -10.79
C ASP A 330 -12.91 16.03 -9.39
N PHE A 331 -14.00 15.51 -8.79
CA PHE A 331 -14.00 14.97 -7.43
C PHE A 331 -13.03 13.79 -7.27
N LYS A 332 -13.01 12.88 -8.25
CA LYS A 332 -12.13 11.71 -8.23
C LYS A 332 -10.66 12.10 -8.33
N LYS A 333 -10.36 13.11 -9.15
CA LYS A 333 -9.02 13.64 -9.32
C LYS A 333 -8.52 14.38 -8.07
N LEU A 334 -9.40 15.10 -7.39
CA LEU A 334 -9.10 15.74 -6.10
C LEU A 334 -8.64 14.69 -5.06
N ILE A 335 -9.40 13.60 -4.90
CA ILE A 335 -9.04 12.51 -3.98
C ILE A 335 -7.73 11.84 -4.39
N ALA A 336 -7.46 11.67 -5.68
CA ALA A 336 -6.18 11.11 -6.14
C ALA A 336 -4.98 11.99 -5.74
N TYR A 337 -5.08 13.31 -5.86
CA TYR A 337 -4.02 14.22 -5.41
C TYR A 337 -3.95 14.35 -3.89
N SER A 338 -5.06 14.21 -3.17
CA SER A 338 -5.02 14.11 -1.70
C SER A 338 -4.19 12.90 -1.25
N SER A 339 -4.24 11.78 -2.01
CA SER A 339 -3.39 10.61 -1.74
C SER A 339 -1.90 10.91 -1.89
N VAL A 340 -1.51 11.72 -2.90
CA VAL A 340 -0.11 12.18 -3.04
C VAL A 340 0.32 12.95 -1.79
N SER A 341 -0.53 13.84 -1.29
CA SER A 341 -0.28 14.61 -0.06
C SER A 341 -0.13 13.69 1.16
N HIS A 342 -1.08 12.78 1.39
CA HIS A 342 -1.06 11.88 2.55
C HIS A 342 0.10 10.89 2.53
N MET A 343 0.57 10.44 1.37
CA MET A 343 1.79 9.62 1.27
C MET A 343 3.05 10.42 1.64
N GLY A 344 3.01 11.75 1.52
CA GLY A 344 4.06 12.64 2.04
C GLY A 344 4.23 12.56 3.56
N TYR A 345 3.13 12.43 4.33
CA TYR A 345 3.21 12.20 5.78
C TYR A 345 3.90 10.87 6.11
N VAL A 346 3.62 9.81 5.33
CA VAL A 346 4.32 8.53 5.50
C VAL A 346 5.83 8.71 5.32
N LEU A 347 6.25 9.38 4.24
CA LEU A 347 7.67 9.67 3.98
C LEU A 347 8.31 10.50 5.10
N LEU A 348 7.62 11.54 5.60
CA LEU A 348 8.11 12.37 6.69
C LEU A 348 8.29 11.56 7.98
N GLY A 349 7.32 10.70 8.32
CA GLY A 349 7.41 9.82 9.49
C GLY A 349 8.56 8.82 9.38
N MET A 350 8.74 8.22 8.21
CA MET A 350 9.86 7.30 7.93
C MET A 350 11.21 8.01 8.04
N ALA A 351 11.32 9.24 7.53
CA ALA A 351 12.54 10.04 7.56
C ALA A 351 12.97 10.44 8.96
N SER A 352 12.08 10.42 9.95
CA SER A 352 12.42 10.74 11.33
C SER A 352 13.38 9.75 11.98
N LEU A 353 13.41 8.50 11.49
CA LEU A 353 14.17 7.36 12.05
C LEU A 353 13.94 7.20 13.57
N THR A 354 12.76 7.56 14.05
CA THR A 354 12.32 7.39 15.44
C THR A 354 11.20 6.35 15.51
N ALA A 355 11.09 5.66 16.65
CA ALA A 355 10.02 4.68 16.83
C ALA A 355 8.63 5.34 16.71
N THR A 356 8.45 6.55 17.26
CA THR A 356 7.20 7.29 17.17
C THR A 356 6.85 7.64 15.72
N GLY A 357 7.80 8.19 14.95
CA GLY A 357 7.55 8.61 13.58
C GLY A 357 7.32 7.42 12.63
N ILE A 358 8.07 6.32 12.79
CA ILE A 358 7.88 5.13 11.95
C ILE A 358 6.57 4.40 12.31
N ASN A 359 6.20 4.32 13.61
CA ASN A 359 4.87 3.84 14.00
C ASN A 359 3.77 4.71 13.39
N GLY A 360 3.94 6.04 13.43
CA GLY A 360 3.04 6.99 12.76
C GLY A 360 2.96 6.74 11.25
N ALA A 361 4.08 6.49 10.59
CA ALA A 361 4.13 6.21 9.15
C ALA A 361 3.39 4.93 8.78
N ILE A 362 3.62 3.80 9.48
CA ILE A 362 2.94 2.53 9.21
C ILE A 362 1.44 2.66 9.54
N PHE A 363 1.11 3.33 10.63
CA PHE A 363 -0.28 3.59 10.98
C PHE A 363 -0.97 4.48 9.94
N GLN A 364 -0.26 5.49 9.37
CA GLN A 364 -0.76 6.31 8.27
C GLN A 364 -0.95 5.49 7.00
N MET A 365 -0.10 4.51 6.71
CA MET A 365 -0.31 3.58 5.60
C MET A 365 -1.66 2.86 5.74
N PHE A 366 -1.96 2.32 6.93
CA PHE A 366 -3.22 1.64 7.21
C PHE A 366 -4.42 2.60 7.13
N ASN A 367 -4.34 3.74 7.82
CA ASN A 367 -5.42 4.73 7.88
C ASN A 367 -5.71 5.37 6.53
N HIS A 368 -4.67 5.76 5.80
CA HIS A 368 -4.84 6.23 4.42
C HIS A 368 -5.51 5.15 3.55
N GLY A 369 -5.20 3.86 3.76
CA GLY A 369 -5.85 2.77 3.04
C GLY A 369 -7.35 2.72 3.26
N THR A 370 -7.80 2.75 4.51
CA THR A 370 -9.21 2.69 4.88
C THR A 370 -9.97 3.97 4.52
N ILE A 371 -9.38 5.13 4.82
CA ILE A 371 -10.01 6.44 4.56
C ILE A 371 -10.16 6.69 3.06
N THR A 372 -9.10 6.45 2.26
CA THR A 372 -9.19 6.68 0.81
C THR A 372 -10.04 5.66 0.08
N ALA A 373 -10.08 4.42 0.56
CA ALA A 373 -11.04 3.44 0.06
C ALA A 373 -12.48 3.96 0.23
N MET A 374 -12.81 4.48 1.42
CA MET A 374 -14.11 5.10 1.69
C MET A 374 -14.35 6.32 0.79
N LEU A 375 -13.37 7.19 0.60
CA LEU A 375 -13.46 8.36 -0.28
C LEU A 375 -13.73 7.97 -1.74
N PHE A 376 -13.03 6.96 -2.29
CA PHE A 376 -13.28 6.50 -3.66
C PHE A 376 -14.64 5.81 -3.81
N LEU A 377 -15.10 5.07 -2.79
CA LEU A 377 -16.45 4.50 -2.77
C LEU A 377 -17.51 5.60 -2.81
N ILE A 378 -17.33 6.65 -2.02
CA ILE A 378 -18.19 7.84 -2.02
C ILE A 378 -18.28 8.46 -3.42
N VAL A 379 -17.14 8.65 -4.10
CA VAL A 379 -17.15 9.13 -5.49
C VAL A 379 -17.86 8.14 -6.41
N GLY A 380 -17.71 6.84 -6.19
CA GLY A 380 -18.40 5.80 -6.95
C GLY A 380 -19.92 5.90 -6.81
N VAL A 381 -20.42 6.02 -5.58
CA VAL A 381 -21.86 6.14 -5.26
C VAL A 381 -22.50 7.29 -6.01
N ILE A 382 -21.91 8.48 -5.97
CA ILE A 382 -22.50 9.64 -6.68
C ILE A 382 -22.34 9.51 -8.19
N TYR A 383 -21.21 8.96 -8.68
CA TYR A 383 -20.99 8.76 -10.11
C TYR A 383 -21.94 7.74 -10.73
N ASP A 384 -22.25 6.65 -10.04
CA ASP A 384 -23.20 5.62 -10.50
C ASP A 384 -24.62 6.20 -10.69
N ARG A 385 -24.98 7.27 -9.95
CA ARG A 385 -26.28 7.93 -10.02
C ARG A 385 -26.31 9.11 -10.97
N ALA A 386 -25.31 9.98 -10.92
CA ALA A 386 -25.28 11.25 -11.62
C ALA A 386 -24.51 11.22 -12.95
N HIS A 387 -23.69 10.20 -13.18
CA HIS A 387 -22.78 10.07 -14.34
C HIS A 387 -21.87 11.28 -14.57
N THR A 388 -21.66 12.10 -13.53
CA THR A 388 -20.71 13.23 -13.52
C THR A 388 -19.90 13.24 -12.23
N ARG A 389 -18.73 13.88 -12.27
CA ARG A 389 -17.83 14.06 -11.12
C ARG A 389 -17.38 15.51 -10.98
N GLY A 390 -17.97 16.41 -11.76
CA GLY A 390 -17.65 17.84 -11.70
C GLY A 390 -18.10 18.42 -10.36
N LEU A 391 -17.19 19.06 -9.63
CA LEU A 391 -17.50 19.65 -8.32
C LEU A 391 -18.57 20.74 -8.38
N ASN A 392 -18.68 21.44 -9.52
CA ASN A 392 -19.63 22.51 -9.73
C ASN A 392 -20.97 22.01 -10.32
N ASP A 393 -21.08 20.73 -10.65
CA ASP A 393 -22.31 20.14 -11.18
C ASP A 393 -23.34 19.88 -10.09
N PHE A 394 -22.90 19.85 -8.84
CA PHE A 394 -23.68 19.54 -7.65
C PHE A 394 -23.98 20.80 -6.82
N GLY A 395 -24.84 20.66 -5.82
CA GLY A 395 -25.19 21.65 -4.80
C GLY A 395 -26.29 21.11 -3.93
N GLY A 396 -26.23 21.34 -2.61
CA GLY A 396 -27.29 21.02 -1.66
C GLY A 396 -27.65 19.53 -1.50
N LEU A 397 -26.76 18.59 -1.88
CA LEU A 397 -27.05 17.15 -1.85
C LEU A 397 -27.37 16.62 -0.44
N ALA A 398 -26.99 17.34 0.62
CA ALA A 398 -27.29 16.95 2.00
C ALA A 398 -28.80 16.83 2.29
N THR A 399 -29.60 17.62 1.62
CA THR A 399 -31.08 17.57 1.76
C THR A 399 -31.68 16.34 1.07
N GLN A 400 -31.11 15.93 -0.05
CA GLN A 400 -31.60 14.81 -0.86
C GLN A 400 -31.04 13.46 -0.42
N MET A 401 -29.76 13.41 -0.02
CA MET A 401 -29.02 12.21 0.36
C MET A 401 -28.37 12.38 1.75
N PRO A 402 -29.16 12.50 2.84
CA PRO A 402 -28.64 12.83 4.17
C PRO A 402 -27.73 11.76 4.74
N VAL A 403 -28.04 10.47 4.56
CA VAL A 403 -27.21 9.38 5.08
C VAL A 403 -25.88 9.30 4.32
N TYR A 404 -25.92 9.40 3.00
CA TYR A 404 -24.71 9.48 2.18
C TYR A 404 -23.82 10.66 2.62
N THR A 405 -24.41 11.84 2.85
CA THR A 405 -23.69 13.03 3.34
C THR A 405 -23.05 12.79 4.71
N GLY A 406 -23.71 12.03 5.59
CA GLY A 406 -23.14 11.61 6.87
C GLY A 406 -21.85 10.81 6.69
N PHE A 407 -21.84 9.80 5.81
CA PHE A 407 -20.63 9.03 5.51
C PHE A 407 -19.54 9.86 4.83
N VAL A 408 -19.91 10.78 3.92
CA VAL A 408 -18.96 11.73 3.32
C VAL A 408 -18.30 12.59 4.37
N THR A 409 -19.08 13.11 5.31
CA THR A 409 -18.56 13.94 6.41
C THR A 409 -17.56 13.16 7.28
N VAL A 410 -17.88 11.91 7.63
CA VAL A 410 -16.96 11.01 8.35
C VAL A 410 -15.66 10.83 7.58
N ALA A 411 -15.72 10.49 6.29
CA ALA A 411 -14.52 10.24 5.48
C ALA A 411 -13.66 11.50 5.33
N PHE A 412 -14.28 12.67 5.12
CA PHE A 412 -13.59 13.94 4.97
C PHE A 412 -12.93 14.39 6.28
N PHE A 413 -13.63 14.29 7.39
CA PHE A 413 -13.09 14.63 8.69
C PHE A 413 -11.98 13.68 9.13
N ALA A 414 -12.07 12.41 8.77
CA ALA A 414 -10.98 11.45 8.96
C ALA A 414 -9.74 11.80 8.13
N ALA A 415 -9.94 12.26 6.88
CA ALA A 415 -8.86 12.70 6.00
C ALA A 415 -8.23 14.04 6.42
N ILE A 416 -8.99 14.91 7.09
CA ILE A 416 -8.48 16.16 7.69
C ILE A 416 -7.67 15.87 8.97
N GLY A 417 -7.86 14.70 9.59
CA GLY A 417 -7.26 14.37 10.86
C GLY A 417 -8.01 14.96 12.07
N LEU A 418 -9.35 14.82 12.10
CA LEU A 418 -10.12 15.25 13.25
C LEU A 418 -9.85 14.35 14.47
N PRO A 419 -9.63 14.89 15.69
CA PRO A 419 -9.57 14.08 16.91
C PRO A 419 -10.74 13.09 17.03
N SER A 420 -10.50 11.92 17.58
CA SER A 420 -11.38 10.75 17.63
C SER A 420 -11.43 9.92 16.35
N MET A 421 -10.76 10.34 15.28
CA MET A 421 -10.62 9.56 14.04
C MET A 421 -9.18 9.09 13.84
N SER A 422 -9.02 7.97 13.17
CA SER A 422 -7.71 7.29 13.07
C SER A 422 -6.63 8.12 12.37
N GLY A 423 -7.00 8.98 11.41
CA GLY A 423 -6.08 9.88 10.70
C GLY A 423 -5.34 10.83 11.65
N PHE A 424 -6.03 11.38 12.65
CA PHE A 424 -5.42 12.27 13.64
C PHE A 424 -4.23 11.64 14.38
N ILE A 425 -4.41 10.41 14.83
CA ILE A 425 -3.37 9.71 15.62
C ILE A 425 -2.13 9.44 14.79
N SER A 426 -2.30 8.95 13.56
CA SER A 426 -1.17 8.65 12.69
C SER A 426 -0.37 9.90 12.30
N GLU A 427 -1.05 11.00 11.94
CA GLU A 427 -0.40 12.26 11.60
C GLU A 427 0.29 12.88 12.81
N THR A 428 -0.35 12.85 13.99
CA THR A 428 0.26 13.31 15.24
C THR A 428 1.56 12.56 15.53
N PHE A 429 1.58 11.24 15.40
CA PHE A 429 2.80 10.45 15.63
C PHE A 429 3.89 10.76 14.61
N VAL A 430 3.53 10.98 13.34
CA VAL A 430 4.48 11.42 12.30
C VAL A 430 5.14 12.74 12.71
N PHE A 431 4.34 13.75 13.10
CA PHE A 431 4.87 15.04 13.50
C PHE A 431 5.68 14.98 14.79
N LEU A 432 5.21 14.26 15.81
CA LEU A 432 5.98 14.09 17.05
C LEU A 432 7.35 13.47 16.79
N GLY A 433 7.40 12.43 15.92
CA GLY A 433 8.67 11.84 15.51
C GLY A 433 9.55 12.82 14.76
N ALA A 434 9.01 13.54 13.79
CA ALA A 434 9.77 14.49 12.97
C ALA A 434 10.25 15.71 13.75
N PHE A 435 9.45 16.27 14.67
CA PHE A 435 9.83 17.39 15.53
C PHE A 435 10.95 17.06 16.51
N SER A 436 11.08 15.81 16.93
CA SER A 436 12.12 15.39 17.86
C SER A 436 13.53 15.43 17.26
N ILE A 437 13.64 15.47 15.93
CA ILE A 437 14.91 15.41 15.18
C ILE A 437 15.29 16.80 14.67
N ASN A 438 16.37 17.34 15.22
CA ASN A 438 16.83 18.71 14.93
C ASN A 438 17.06 18.96 13.42
N SER A 439 17.65 18.00 12.69
CA SER A 439 18.01 18.15 11.27
C SER A 439 16.80 18.29 10.35
N ILE A 440 15.65 17.72 10.70
CA ILE A 440 14.43 17.78 9.87
C ILE A 440 13.30 18.60 10.52
N ARG A 441 13.53 19.20 11.67
CA ARG A 441 12.51 19.96 12.43
C ARG A 441 11.88 21.09 11.61
N ILE A 442 12.69 21.85 10.88
CA ILE A 442 12.18 22.93 10.01
C ILE A 442 11.30 22.38 8.92
N ILE A 443 11.69 21.26 8.29
CA ILE A 443 10.88 20.56 7.29
C ILE A 443 9.54 20.13 7.90
N ALA A 444 9.56 19.59 9.13
CA ALA A 444 8.35 19.19 9.83
C ALA A 444 7.44 20.38 10.14
N ILE A 445 7.99 21.53 10.58
CA ILE A 445 7.23 22.77 10.82
C ILE A 445 6.54 23.23 9.54
N VAL A 446 7.27 23.29 8.41
CA VAL A 446 6.69 23.69 7.12
C VAL A 446 5.62 22.69 6.66
N SER A 447 5.83 21.40 6.93
CA SER A 447 4.86 20.34 6.57
C SER A 447 3.51 20.49 7.29
N THR A 448 3.43 21.18 8.44
CA THR A 448 2.14 21.44 9.14
C THR A 448 1.17 22.27 8.30
N LEU A 449 1.66 23.05 7.32
CA LEU A 449 0.81 23.73 6.36
C LEU A 449 -0.08 22.74 5.57
N GLY A 450 0.36 21.50 5.43
CA GLY A 450 -0.42 20.45 4.79
C GLY A 450 -1.73 20.15 5.53
N ILE A 451 -1.77 20.22 6.85
CA ILE A 451 -3.00 20.04 7.64
C ILE A 451 -4.02 21.13 7.29
N LEU A 452 -3.56 22.39 7.25
CA LEU A 452 -4.41 23.52 6.87
C LEU A 452 -4.92 23.40 5.45
N LEU A 453 -4.03 23.08 4.50
CA LEU A 453 -4.40 22.90 3.09
C LEU A 453 -5.35 21.71 2.90
N GLY A 454 -5.14 20.62 3.65
CA GLY A 454 -6.02 19.47 3.71
C GLY A 454 -7.44 19.83 4.12
N ALA A 455 -7.56 20.58 5.21
CA ALA A 455 -8.84 21.12 5.67
C ALA A 455 -9.48 22.03 4.61
N CYS A 456 -8.71 22.89 3.97
CA CYS A 456 -9.22 23.82 2.95
C CYS A 456 -9.87 23.06 1.78
N TYR A 457 -9.18 22.11 1.13
CA TYR A 457 -9.78 21.45 -0.05
C TYR A 457 -10.90 20.48 0.31
N MET A 458 -10.83 19.79 1.46
CA MET A 458 -11.89 18.89 1.90
C MET A 458 -13.17 19.65 2.29
N LEU A 459 -13.06 20.65 3.18
CA LEU A 459 -14.21 21.43 3.62
C LEU A 459 -14.84 22.24 2.47
N TRP A 460 -14.01 22.81 1.60
CA TRP A 460 -14.52 23.53 0.42
C TRP A 460 -15.26 22.59 -0.54
N THR A 461 -14.80 21.35 -0.72
CA THR A 461 -15.48 20.34 -1.51
C THR A 461 -16.79 19.92 -0.86
N LEU A 462 -16.78 19.71 0.47
CA LEU A 462 -17.98 19.39 1.24
C LEU A 462 -19.05 20.49 1.07
N GLN A 463 -18.63 21.76 1.22
CA GLN A 463 -19.52 22.91 1.06
C GLN A 463 -20.13 22.97 -0.34
N ARG A 464 -19.32 22.81 -1.40
CA ARG A 464 -19.80 22.96 -2.79
C ARG A 464 -20.76 21.87 -3.22
N ILE A 465 -20.53 20.63 -2.82
CA ILE A 465 -21.31 19.48 -3.27
C ILE A 465 -22.56 19.28 -2.40
N PHE A 466 -22.40 19.40 -1.07
CA PHE A 466 -23.41 18.92 -0.13
C PHE A 466 -24.25 20.02 0.50
N PHE A 467 -23.69 21.22 0.65
CA PHE A 467 -24.40 22.34 1.28
C PHE A 467 -24.79 23.42 0.28
N GLY A 468 -25.64 24.36 0.74
CA GLY A 468 -26.23 25.40 -0.10
C GLY A 468 -27.54 24.98 -0.77
N PRO A 469 -28.01 25.74 -1.78
CA PRO A 469 -29.24 25.42 -2.49
C PRO A 469 -29.11 24.12 -3.28
N LEU A 470 -30.15 23.28 -3.22
CA LEU A 470 -30.22 22.05 -3.99
C LEU A 470 -30.28 22.36 -5.50
N ASN A 471 -29.38 21.71 -6.26
CA ASN A 471 -29.50 21.72 -7.71
C ASN A 471 -30.67 20.81 -8.11
N GLU A 472 -31.74 21.40 -8.69
CA GLU A 472 -32.99 20.72 -9.06
C GLU A 472 -32.76 19.48 -9.95
N LYS A 473 -31.70 19.46 -10.74
CA LYS A 473 -31.32 18.31 -11.57
C LYS A 473 -31.16 17.04 -10.75
N TRP A 474 -30.82 17.15 -9.48
CA TRP A 474 -30.49 16.04 -8.59
C TRP A 474 -31.55 15.80 -7.49
N ALA A 475 -32.69 16.46 -7.57
CA ALA A 475 -33.76 16.38 -6.57
C ALA A 475 -34.40 14.98 -6.43
N THR A 476 -34.15 14.06 -7.36
CA THR A 476 -34.72 12.70 -7.37
C THR A 476 -33.68 11.60 -7.10
N LEU A 477 -32.43 11.94 -6.78
CA LEU A 477 -31.42 10.93 -6.52
C LEU A 477 -31.75 10.09 -5.27
N PRO A 478 -31.73 8.76 -5.34
CA PRO A 478 -31.93 7.91 -4.17
C PRO A 478 -30.72 7.97 -3.23
N ASP A 479 -30.94 7.86 -1.92
CA ASP A 479 -29.88 7.72 -0.92
C ASP A 479 -29.24 6.31 -1.00
N LEU A 480 -28.40 5.94 -0.05
CA LEU A 480 -27.63 4.71 -0.05
C LEU A 480 -28.48 3.43 -0.13
N ASP A 481 -28.01 2.46 -0.89
CA ASP A 481 -28.55 1.11 -0.92
C ASP A 481 -27.88 0.19 0.14
N LYS A 482 -28.44 -1.02 0.34
CA LYS A 482 -27.93 -2.00 1.33
C LYS A 482 -26.50 -2.43 1.07
N ARG A 483 -26.08 -2.52 -0.19
CA ARG A 483 -24.72 -2.88 -0.58
C ARG A 483 -23.74 -1.76 -0.23
N GLU A 484 -24.13 -0.53 -0.48
CA GLU A 484 -23.34 0.66 -0.16
C GLU A 484 -23.15 0.82 1.34
N TYR A 485 -24.17 0.55 2.15
CA TYR A 485 -24.02 0.44 3.60
C TYR A 485 -23.01 -0.66 3.99
N ALA A 486 -23.10 -1.83 3.39
CA ALA A 486 -22.16 -2.93 3.68
C ALA A 486 -20.70 -2.60 3.35
N MET A 487 -20.44 -1.66 2.44
CA MET A 487 -19.10 -1.17 2.11
C MET A 487 -18.64 -0.04 3.03
N LEU A 488 -19.50 0.92 3.35
CA LEU A 488 -19.13 2.15 4.05
C LEU A 488 -19.10 1.98 5.57
N VAL A 489 -20.02 1.21 6.15
CA VAL A 489 -20.13 1.01 7.61
C VAL A 489 -18.87 0.37 8.20
N PRO A 490 -18.31 -0.73 7.65
CA PRO A 490 -17.10 -1.32 8.21
C PRO A 490 -15.90 -0.38 8.19
N LEU A 491 -15.74 0.40 7.11
CA LEU A 491 -14.65 1.38 7.01
C LEU A 491 -14.82 2.51 8.04
N ALA A 492 -16.03 3.06 8.18
CA ALA A 492 -16.32 4.07 9.19
C ALA A 492 -16.07 3.51 10.62
N ALA A 493 -16.50 2.27 10.89
CA ALA A 493 -16.27 1.62 12.17
C ALA A 493 -14.77 1.47 12.48
N ILE A 494 -13.94 1.07 11.51
CA ILE A 494 -12.49 0.96 11.66
C ILE A 494 -11.88 2.34 11.94
N ILE A 495 -12.30 3.39 11.22
CA ILE A 495 -11.81 4.76 11.39
C ILE A 495 -12.06 5.26 12.82
N PHE A 496 -13.28 5.08 13.35
CA PHE A 496 -13.60 5.46 14.73
C PHE A 496 -12.92 4.57 15.76
N PHE A 497 -12.93 3.24 15.56
CA PHE A 497 -12.32 2.30 16.49
C PHE A 497 -10.82 2.62 16.70
N LEU A 498 -10.07 2.77 15.61
CA LEU A 498 -8.64 3.08 15.68
C LEU A 498 -8.35 4.54 16.08
N GLY A 499 -9.30 5.44 15.91
CA GLY A 499 -9.22 6.81 16.42
C GLY A 499 -9.39 6.90 17.94
N ILE A 500 -10.24 6.05 18.51
CA ILE A 500 -10.51 6.00 19.97
C ILE A 500 -9.54 5.05 20.68
N TYR A 501 -9.22 3.90 20.06
CA TYR A 501 -8.35 2.87 20.64
C TYR A 501 -7.16 2.52 19.71
N PRO A 502 -6.23 3.48 19.48
CA PRO A 502 -5.09 3.29 18.58
C PRO A 502 -4.11 2.21 19.06
N SER A 503 -4.11 1.89 20.37
CA SER A 503 -3.24 0.87 20.96
C SER A 503 -3.43 -0.51 20.33
N ALA A 504 -4.62 -0.80 19.79
CA ALA A 504 -4.88 -2.05 19.08
C ALA A 504 -3.92 -2.26 17.90
N MET A 505 -3.60 -1.19 17.15
CA MET A 505 -2.67 -1.25 16.03
C MET A 505 -1.23 -0.98 16.46
N ILE A 506 -0.99 -0.01 17.34
CA ILE A 506 0.35 0.37 17.79
C ILE A 506 1.06 -0.80 18.46
N ASN A 507 0.36 -1.57 19.30
CA ASN A 507 0.93 -2.73 19.97
C ASN A 507 1.41 -3.82 19.01
N VAL A 508 0.75 -3.98 17.85
CA VAL A 508 1.19 -4.91 16.80
C VAL A 508 2.53 -4.47 16.20
N MET A 509 2.69 -3.17 15.96
CA MET A 509 3.82 -2.61 15.21
C MET A 509 5.05 -2.35 16.07
N ASN A 510 4.84 -1.91 17.31
CA ASN A 510 5.84 -1.23 18.13
C ASN A 510 7.14 -2.04 18.32
N LYS A 511 7.06 -3.34 18.53
CA LYS A 511 8.24 -4.19 18.75
C LYS A 511 9.12 -4.26 17.50
N SER A 512 8.52 -4.52 16.34
CA SER A 512 9.23 -4.57 15.05
C SER A 512 9.80 -3.20 14.66
N VAL A 513 9.03 -2.12 14.90
CA VAL A 513 9.48 -0.76 14.64
C VAL A 513 10.68 -0.39 15.50
N ASN A 514 10.65 -0.68 16.80
CA ASN A 514 11.79 -0.41 17.69
C ASN A 514 13.04 -1.16 17.22
N THR A 515 12.88 -2.41 16.79
CA THR A 515 13.99 -3.22 16.26
C THR A 515 14.54 -2.66 14.95
N LEU A 516 13.67 -2.23 14.02
CA LEU A 516 14.09 -1.57 12.78
C LEU A 516 14.83 -0.26 13.07
N VAL A 517 14.34 0.56 13.99
CA VAL A 517 14.99 1.82 14.39
C VAL A 517 16.38 1.55 14.98
N MET A 518 16.51 0.57 15.87
CA MET A 518 17.81 0.19 16.43
C MET A 518 18.79 -0.25 15.34
N LEU A 519 18.36 -1.10 14.42
CA LEU A 519 19.15 -1.55 13.29
C LEU A 519 19.65 -0.37 12.45
N VAL A 520 18.74 0.54 12.08
CA VAL A 520 19.07 1.67 11.20
C VAL A 520 19.94 2.72 11.92
N THR A 521 19.71 2.98 13.21
CA THR A 521 20.41 4.07 13.93
C THR A 521 21.73 3.64 14.57
N LYS A 522 21.83 2.41 15.07
CA LYS A 522 22.99 1.91 15.81
C LYS A 522 23.81 0.90 15.01
N GLY A 523 23.26 0.29 13.98
CA GLY A 523 23.81 -0.87 13.29
C GLY A 523 23.50 -2.20 14.01
N LEU A 524 23.88 -3.31 13.39
CA LEU A 524 23.82 -4.66 13.99
C LEU A 524 25.04 -4.87 14.88
#